data_8f7d4aaf27d307a5ec4c537d37da77f8
#
_entry.id   8f7d4aaf27d307a5ec4c537d37da77f8
#
_cell.length_a   1.000
_cell.length_b   1.000
_cell.length_c   1.000
_cell.angle_alpha   90.00
_cell.angle_beta   90.00
_cell.angle_gamma   90.00
#
_symmetry.space_group_name_H-M   'P 1'
#
loop_
_entity.id
_entity.type
_entity.pdbx_description
1 polymer ?
#
loop_
_entity_poly.entity_id
_entity_poly.type
_entity_poly.pdbx_seq_one_letter_code
_entity_poly.pdbx_strand_id
1 'polypeptide(L)'
;MDDAREVLRLEGLRKSYNIGKPNEVEVLHGIDLRLDSADFAALVGPSGSGKSTLLNLIGLLDSPTDGELYLRGEATRAMDDAGRTALRGRHIGFVFQFHHLINAFTALENVLMPWMVAHGRPDREITDIARGLLAEVGLEKFTHRRPDQL
;
A
#
# COMPACT_ATOMS: atom_id res chain seq x y z
N MET A 1 25.60 6.59 8.49
CA MET A 1 25.45 7.95 7.95
C MET A 1 24.67 7.84 6.65
N ASP A 2 23.63 8.57 6.49
CA ASP A 2 22.66 8.72 5.38
C ASP A 2 21.35 7.92 5.46
N ASP A 3 20.89 7.62 6.67
CA ASP A 3 19.59 6.98 6.93
C ASP A 3 18.38 7.91 6.62
N ALA A 4 18.61 9.21 6.51
CA ALA A 4 17.54 10.19 6.28
C ALA A 4 16.96 10.16 4.84
N ARG A 5 17.62 9.50 3.89
CA ARG A 5 17.17 9.36 2.49
C ARG A 5 16.50 8.03 2.21
N GLU A 6 16.89 6.95 2.90
CA GLU A 6 16.33 5.63 2.68
C GLU A 6 14.84 5.58 3.05
N VAL A 7 14.02 5.19 2.08
CA VAL A 7 12.57 5.01 2.30
C VAL A 7 12.19 3.55 2.35
N LEU A 8 12.91 2.68 1.65
CA LEU A 8 12.67 1.24 1.59
C LEU A 8 13.98 0.48 1.49
N ARG A 9 14.13 -0.57 2.28
CA ARG A 9 15.21 -1.54 2.13
C ARG A 9 14.69 -2.96 2.36
N LEU A 10 15.06 -3.85 1.45
CA LEU A 10 14.80 -5.28 1.53
C LEU A 10 16.15 -5.99 1.70
N GLU A 11 16.21 -6.94 2.62
CA GLU A 11 17.37 -7.76 2.89
C GLU A 11 17.00 -9.24 2.81
N GLY A 12 17.46 -9.91 1.77
CA GLY A 12 17.24 -11.33 1.55
C GLY A 12 15.76 -11.73 1.56
N LEU A 13 14.85 -10.87 1.09
CA LEU A 13 13.42 -11.04 1.23
C LEU A 13 12.93 -12.28 0.48
N ARG A 14 12.28 -13.22 1.19
CA ARG A 14 11.74 -14.46 0.65
C ARG A 14 10.24 -14.56 0.89
N LYS A 15 9.56 -15.22 -0.04
CA LYS A 15 8.14 -15.54 0.13
C LYS A 15 7.83 -16.93 -0.42
N SER A 16 7.33 -17.76 0.47
CA SER A 16 6.75 -19.07 0.14
C SER A 16 5.28 -19.12 0.51
N TYR A 17 4.50 -19.82 -0.30
CA TYR A 17 3.10 -20.15 -0.02
C TYR A 17 2.93 -21.64 0.25
N ASN A 18 1.89 -22.00 1.00
CA ASN A 18 1.56 -23.39 1.36
C ASN A 18 2.69 -24.12 2.08
N ILE A 19 3.41 -23.45 2.95
CA ILE A 19 4.56 -23.99 3.68
C ILE A 19 4.19 -25.29 4.37
N GLY A 20 5.04 -26.32 4.20
CA GLY A 20 4.86 -27.66 4.76
C GLY A 20 3.79 -28.51 4.07
N LYS A 21 3.24 -28.07 2.92
CA LYS A 21 2.27 -28.81 2.12
C LYS A 21 2.90 -29.33 0.81
N PRO A 22 2.32 -30.39 0.18
CA PRO A 22 2.83 -30.90 -1.10
C PRO A 22 2.88 -29.90 -2.24
N ASN A 23 2.12 -28.83 -2.16
CA ASN A 23 2.07 -27.73 -3.13
C ASN A 23 2.75 -26.46 -2.60
N GLU A 24 3.75 -26.61 -1.75
CA GLU A 24 4.60 -25.49 -1.35
C GLU A 24 5.35 -24.90 -2.56
N VAL A 25 5.34 -23.60 -2.66
CA VAL A 25 6.06 -22.87 -3.72
C VAL A 25 6.73 -21.63 -3.15
N GLU A 26 8.03 -21.52 -3.35
CA GLU A 26 8.76 -20.27 -3.12
C GLU A 26 8.63 -19.38 -4.35
N VAL A 27 8.16 -18.16 -4.15
CA VAL A 27 7.89 -17.18 -5.21
C VAL A 27 8.96 -16.09 -5.24
N LEU A 28 9.51 -15.72 -4.07
CA LEU A 28 10.62 -14.76 -3.96
C LEU A 28 11.80 -15.45 -3.28
N HIS A 29 12.96 -15.38 -3.93
CA HIS A 29 14.14 -16.20 -3.62
C HIS A 29 15.30 -15.37 -3.02
N GLY A 30 15.02 -14.46 -2.11
CA GLY A 30 16.04 -13.62 -1.49
C GLY A 30 16.28 -12.35 -2.30
N ILE A 31 15.36 -11.40 -2.21
CA ILE A 31 15.42 -10.11 -2.91
C ILE A 31 16.11 -9.09 -2.01
N ASP A 32 17.14 -8.45 -2.54
CA ASP A 32 17.77 -7.27 -1.97
C ASP A 32 17.43 -6.05 -2.83
N LEU A 33 16.94 -4.99 -2.20
CA LEU A 33 16.55 -3.75 -2.87
C LEU A 33 16.70 -2.59 -1.88
N ARG A 34 17.13 -1.44 -2.39
CA ARG A 34 17.09 -0.18 -1.67
C ARG A 34 16.48 0.90 -2.55
N LEU A 35 15.58 1.68 -1.97
CA LEU A 35 15.03 2.89 -2.59
C LEU A 35 15.20 4.07 -1.64
N ASP A 36 15.70 5.15 -2.20
CA ASP A 36 15.86 6.41 -1.49
C ASP A 36 14.70 7.38 -1.80
N SER A 37 14.60 8.46 -1.04
CA SER A 37 13.59 9.49 -1.25
C SER A 37 13.73 10.10 -2.65
N ALA A 38 12.61 10.29 -3.34
CA ALA A 38 12.49 10.74 -4.71
C ALA A 38 12.94 9.75 -5.80
N ASP A 39 13.28 8.51 -5.45
CA ASP A 39 13.49 7.47 -6.46
C ASP A 39 12.18 7.14 -7.18
N PHE A 40 12.32 6.84 -8.47
CA PHE A 40 11.28 6.27 -9.32
C PHE A 40 11.77 4.93 -9.86
N ALA A 41 11.10 3.84 -9.48
CA ALA A 41 11.48 2.49 -9.89
C ALA A 41 10.35 1.79 -10.64
N ALA A 42 10.70 1.02 -11.68
CA ALA A 42 9.77 0.17 -12.41
C ALA A 42 10.10 -1.30 -12.19
N LEU A 43 9.11 -2.08 -11.75
CA LEU A 43 9.23 -3.53 -11.60
C LEU A 43 8.74 -4.23 -12.87
N VAL A 44 9.67 -4.79 -13.64
CA VAL A 44 9.39 -5.42 -14.92
C VAL A 44 9.68 -6.92 -14.87
N GLY A 45 8.96 -7.71 -15.66
CA GLY A 45 9.15 -9.16 -15.76
C GLY A 45 7.91 -9.85 -16.32
N PRO A 46 8.01 -11.14 -16.70
CA PRO A 46 6.91 -11.93 -17.26
C PRO A 46 5.78 -12.12 -16.23
N SER A 47 4.62 -12.58 -16.70
CA SER A 47 3.53 -12.98 -15.80
C SER A 47 4.00 -14.13 -14.90
N GLY A 48 3.61 -14.09 -13.61
CA GLY A 48 3.99 -15.11 -12.63
C GLY A 48 5.40 -14.95 -12.04
N SER A 49 6.18 -13.91 -12.39
CA SER A 49 7.53 -13.69 -11.83
C SER A 49 7.57 -13.10 -10.41
N GLY A 50 6.46 -13.05 -9.70
CA GLY A 50 6.42 -12.59 -8.32
C GLY A 50 6.24 -11.07 -8.13
N LYS A 51 6.04 -10.28 -9.20
CA LYS A 51 5.89 -8.81 -9.10
C LYS A 51 4.81 -8.37 -8.13
N SER A 52 3.60 -8.92 -8.26
CA SER A 52 2.48 -8.59 -7.37
C SER A 52 2.75 -9.04 -5.93
N THR A 53 3.42 -10.18 -5.75
CA THR A 53 3.84 -10.66 -4.43
C THR A 53 4.81 -9.68 -3.80
N LEU A 54 5.84 -9.23 -4.54
CA LEU A 54 6.80 -8.25 -4.04
C LEU A 54 6.12 -6.92 -3.69
N LEU A 55 5.23 -6.42 -4.55
CA LEU A 55 4.48 -5.19 -4.27
C LEU A 55 3.58 -5.31 -3.05
N ASN A 56 2.94 -6.47 -2.82
CA ASN A 56 2.14 -6.73 -1.63
C ASN A 56 2.99 -6.73 -0.35
N LEU A 57 4.22 -7.30 -0.40
CA LEU A 57 5.14 -7.25 0.74
C LEU A 57 5.63 -5.83 1.01
N ILE A 58 6.07 -5.09 -0.03
CA ILE A 58 6.48 -3.68 0.09
C ILE A 58 5.32 -2.84 0.63
N GLY A 59 4.10 -3.14 0.18
CA GLY A 59 2.88 -2.49 0.64
C GLY A 59 2.41 -2.90 2.04
N LEU A 60 3.12 -3.79 2.74
CA LEU A 60 2.73 -4.35 4.04
C LEU A 60 1.31 -4.96 4.03
N LEU A 61 0.86 -5.47 2.87
CA LEU A 61 -0.40 -6.20 2.70
C LEU A 61 -0.23 -7.70 2.97
N ASP A 62 1.01 -8.18 2.93
CA ASP A 62 1.41 -9.55 3.23
C ASP A 62 2.72 -9.53 4.03
N SER A 63 3.15 -10.67 4.56
CA SER A 63 4.39 -10.80 5.34
C SER A 63 5.39 -11.69 4.61
N PRO A 64 6.69 -11.37 4.66
CA PRO A 64 7.71 -12.26 4.14
C PRO A 64 7.78 -13.56 4.93
N THR A 65 8.20 -14.63 4.27
CA THR A 65 8.51 -15.91 4.94
C THR A 65 9.86 -15.83 5.62
N ASP A 66 10.83 -15.16 4.97
CA ASP A 66 12.17 -14.93 5.50
C ASP A 66 12.75 -13.62 4.94
N GLY A 67 13.90 -13.20 5.50
CA GLY A 67 14.48 -11.90 5.21
C GLY A 67 13.81 -10.78 6.01
N GLU A 68 14.16 -9.53 5.71
CA GLU A 68 13.61 -8.38 6.40
C GLU A 68 13.23 -7.26 5.41
N LEU A 69 12.18 -6.53 5.75
CA LEU A 69 11.76 -5.32 5.06
C LEU A 69 11.83 -4.16 6.05
N TYR A 70 12.55 -3.12 5.66
CA TYR A 70 12.62 -1.86 6.40
C TYR A 70 11.87 -0.78 5.64
N LEU A 71 10.93 -0.13 6.31
CA LEU A 71 10.24 1.04 5.80
C LEU A 71 10.58 2.23 6.69
N ARG A 72 11.22 3.26 6.12
CA ARG A 72 11.72 4.41 6.88
C ARG A 72 12.60 4.02 8.08
N GLY A 73 13.42 2.99 7.92
CA GLY A 73 14.29 2.45 8.96
C GLY A 73 13.61 1.53 9.98
N GLU A 74 12.29 1.38 9.94
CA GLU A 74 11.55 0.48 10.85
C GLU A 74 11.48 -0.94 10.26
N ALA A 75 12.02 -1.94 10.99
CA ALA A 75 11.94 -3.35 10.62
C ALA A 75 10.52 -3.88 10.80
N THR A 76 9.98 -4.56 9.79
CA THR A 76 8.54 -4.88 9.73
C THR A 76 8.19 -6.33 10.07
N ARG A 77 9.15 -7.26 9.99
CA ARG A 77 8.90 -8.71 10.18
C ARG A 77 8.36 -9.06 11.56
N ALA A 78 8.88 -8.41 12.59
CA ALA A 78 8.48 -8.67 13.98
C ALA A 78 7.22 -7.88 14.41
N MET A 79 6.71 -6.99 13.55
CA MET A 79 5.51 -6.23 13.85
C MET A 79 4.26 -7.11 13.80
N ASP A 80 3.34 -6.84 14.71
CA ASP A 80 1.98 -7.37 14.63
C ASP A 80 1.15 -6.68 13.53
N ASP A 81 -0.05 -7.15 13.28
CA ASP A 81 -0.93 -6.59 12.24
C ASP A 81 -1.32 -5.14 12.52
N ALA A 82 -1.45 -4.74 13.78
CA ALA A 82 -1.76 -3.38 14.17
C ALA A 82 -0.60 -2.42 13.85
N GLY A 83 0.63 -2.81 14.18
CA GLY A 83 1.85 -2.06 13.87
C GLY A 83 2.05 -1.88 12.37
N ARG A 84 1.93 -2.96 11.59
CA ARG A 84 2.01 -2.91 10.12
C ARG A 84 0.93 -2.04 9.51
N THR A 85 -0.30 -2.12 10.02
CA THR A 85 -1.41 -1.29 9.53
C THR A 85 -1.16 0.19 9.82
N ALA A 86 -0.66 0.52 11.01
CA ALA A 86 -0.33 1.89 11.38
C ALA A 86 0.84 2.45 10.54
N LEU A 87 1.89 1.65 10.31
CA LEU A 87 3.05 2.03 9.49
C LEU A 87 2.63 2.24 8.03
N ARG A 88 1.86 1.31 7.45
CA ARG A 88 1.29 1.43 6.10
C ARG A 88 0.47 2.70 5.94
N GLY A 89 -0.46 2.96 6.87
CA GLY A 89 -1.36 4.12 6.80
C GLY A 89 -0.64 5.47 6.85
N ARG A 90 0.56 5.51 7.46
CA ARG A 90 1.37 6.73 7.54
C ARG A 90 2.29 6.97 6.36
N HIS A 91 2.78 5.90 5.71
CA HIS A 91 3.93 6.01 4.80
C HIS A 91 3.67 5.46 3.39
N ILE A 92 2.57 4.74 3.14
CA ILE A 92 2.32 4.10 1.85
C ILE A 92 0.99 4.58 1.28
N GLY A 93 1.03 5.04 0.02
CA GLY A 93 -0.14 5.27 -0.81
C GLY A 93 -0.19 4.23 -1.94
N PHE A 94 -1.37 3.72 -2.24
CA PHE A 94 -1.59 2.76 -3.31
C PHE A 94 -2.36 3.37 -4.46
N VAL A 95 -1.92 3.07 -5.69
CA VAL A 95 -2.72 3.23 -6.90
C VAL A 95 -2.94 1.85 -7.49
N PHE A 96 -4.18 1.38 -7.50
CA PHE A 96 -4.53 0.03 -7.95
C PHE A 96 -5.03 0.02 -9.40
N GLN A 97 -4.82 -1.10 -10.08
CA GLN A 97 -5.39 -1.34 -11.41
C GLN A 97 -6.93 -1.38 -11.37
N PHE A 98 -7.50 -1.97 -10.31
CA PHE A 98 -8.93 -1.94 -10.01
C PHE A 98 -9.15 -0.98 -8.85
N HIS A 99 -10.21 -0.18 -8.93
CA HIS A 99 -10.45 0.94 -8.02
C HIS A 99 -10.61 0.56 -6.54
N HIS A 100 -11.03 -0.66 -6.21
CA HIS A 100 -11.29 -1.12 -4.83
C HIS A 100 -12.19 -0.18 -3.99
N LEU A 101 -13.04 0.58 -4.67
CA LEU A 101 -13.96 1.51 -4.01
C LEU A 101 -15.12 0.75 -3.35
N ILE A 102 -15.63 1.31 -2.28
CA ILE A 102 -16.82 0.81 -1.60
C ILE A 102 -18.04 1.26 -2.39
N ASN A 103 -18.70 0.32 -3.08
CA ASN A 103 -19.82 0.61 -3.99
C ASN A 103 -21.04 1.25 -3.31
N ALA A 104 -21.21 1.03 -2.01
CA ALA A 104 -22.28 1.65 -1.24
C ALA A 104 -22.07 3.14 -0.98
N PHE A 105 -20.85 3.64 -1.16
CA PHE A 105 -20.44 5.00 -0.86
C PHE A 105 -20.29 5.83 -2.14
N THR A 106 -20.54 7.13 -2.00
CA THR A 106 -20.27 8.12 -3.05
C THR A 106 -18.74 8.31 -3.23
N ALA A 107 -18.34 8.99 -4.31
CA ALA A 107 -16.95 9.34 -4.54
C ALA A 107 -16.36 10.12 -3.35
N LEU A 108 -17.11 11.10 -2.84
CA LEU A 108 -16.67 11.90 -1.67
C LEU A 108 -16.52 11.05 -0.41
N GLU A 109 -17.47 10.16 -0.13
CA GLU A 109 -17.42 9.27 1.03
C GLU A 109 -16.25 8.27 0.94
N ASN A 110 -15.95 7.77 -0.26
CA ASN A 110 -14.77 6.93 -0.48
C ASN A 110 -13.45 7.68 -0.19
N VAL A 111 -13.33 8.94 -0.61
CA VAL A 111 -12.15 9.78 -0.31
C VAL A 111 -12.05 10.10 1.19
N LEU A 112 -13.18 10.30 1.85
CA LEU A 112 -13.23 10.57 3.29
C LEU A 112 -13.02 9.33 4.17
N MET A 113 -13.14 8.11 3.62
CA MET A 113 -13.11 6.87 4.38
C MET A 113 -11.85 6.70 5.25
N PRO A 114 -10.62 6.95 4.76
CA PRO A 114 -9.41 6.82 5.57
C PRO A 114 -9.44 7.74 6.80
N TRP A 115 -9.91 8.98 6.63
CA TRP A 115 -10.09 9.91 7.72
C TRP A 115 -11.14 9.41 8.73
N MET A 116 -12.29 8.94 8.22
CA MET A 116 -13.38 8.48 9.07
C MET A 116 -12.99 7.27 9.92
N VAL A 117 -12.20 6.36 9.37
CA VAL A 117 -11.68 5.20 10.12
C VAL A 117 -10.72 5.63 11.24
N ALA A 118 -9.87 6.62 10.99
CA ALA A 118 -8.87 7.07 11.94
C ALA A 118 -9.41 8.06 13.00
N HIS A 119 -10.36 8.93 12.64
CA HIS A 119 -10.76 10.08 13.45
C HIS A 119 -12.27 10.21 13.67
N GLY A 120 -13.08 9.35 13.01
CA GLY A 120 -14.53 9.41 13.10
C GLY A 120 -15.14 10.41 12.09
N ARG A 121 -16.20 11.10 12.49
CA ARG A 121 -16.97 11.96 11.57
C ARG A 121 -16.14 13.15 11.08
N PRO A 122 -16.00 13.37 9.76
CA PRO A 122 -15.28 14.50 9.20
C PRO A 122 -16.03 15.81 9.49
N ASP A 123 -15.27 16.85 9.77
CA ASP A 123 -15.78 18.22 9.86
C ASP A 123 -15.87 18.87 8.45
N ARG A 124 -16.19 20.17 8.45
CA ARG A 124 -16.32 20.92 7.20
C ARG A 124 -14.97 21.09 6.49
N GLU A 125 -13.91 21.34 7.23
CA GLU A 125 -12.57 21.58 6.69
C GLU A 125 -12.08 20.32 5.96
N ILE A 126 -12.15 19.15 6.59
CA ILE A 126 -11.78 17.86 5.98
C ILE A 126 -12.64 17.53 4.76
N THR A 127 -13.94 17.83 4.83
CA THR A 127 -14.84 17.66 3.70
C THR A 127 -14.47 18.54 2.51
N ASP A 128 -14.08 19.79 2.75
CA ASP A 128 -13.66 20.72 1.69
C ASP A 128 -12.30 20.32 1.09
N ILE A 129 -11.36 19.81 1.90
CA ILE A 129 -10.11 19.19 1.41
C ILE A 129 -10.42 18.01 0.47
N ALA A 130 -11.30 17.10 0.89
CA ALA A 130 -11.68 15.94 0.09
C ALA A 130 -12.32 16.34 -1.26
N ARG A 131 -13.13 17.39 -1.28
CA ARG A 131 -13.68 17.96 -2.53
C ARG A 131 -12.58 18.55 -3.42
N GLY A 132 -11.61 19.24 -2.82
CA GLY A 132 -10.45 19.77 -3.53
C GLY A 132 -9.67 18.67 -4.24
N LEU A 133 -9.37 17.56 -3.53
CA LEU A 133 -8.70 16.40 -4.13
C LEU A 133 -9.49 15.80 -5.31
N LEU A 134 -10.81 15.71 -5.20
CA LEU A 134 -11.65 15.26 -6.31
C LEU A 134 -11.62 16.22 -7.49
N ALA A 135 -11.56 17.53 -7.24
CA ALA A 135 -11.43 18.53 -8.29
C ALA A 135 -10.09 18.43 -9.05
N GLU A 136 -8.99 18.18 -8.33
CA GLU A 136 -7.66 17.99 -8.93
C GLU A 136 -7.61 16.84 -9.95
N VAL A 137 -8.43 15.80 -9.75
CA VAL A 137 -8.56 14.69 -10.70
C VAL A 137 -9.75 14.79 -11.63
N GLY A 138 -10.39 15.97 -11.71
CA GLY A 138 -11.51 16.26 -12.62
C GLY A 138 -12.86 15.65 -12.20
N LEU A 139 -13.02 15.22 -10.96
CA LEU A 139 -14.22 14.60 -10.44
C LEU A 139 -15.10 15.51 -9.58
N GLU A 140 -14.90 16.83 -9.63
CA GLU A 140 -15.62 17.81 -8.80
C GLU A 140 -17.15 17.72 -8.96
N LYS A 141 -17.64 17.43 -10.19
CA LYS A 141 -19.07 17.31 -10.50
C LYS A 141 -19.66 15.97 -10.13
N PHE A 142 -18.82 15.01 -9.73
CA PHE A 142 -19.21 13.63 -9.47
C PHE A 142 -19.11 13.23 -8.00
N THR A 143 -18.87 14.18 -7.10
CA THR A 143 -18.68 13.96 -5.66
C THR A 143 -19.78 13.11 -5.00
N HIS A 144 -21.01 13.22 -5.50
CA HIS A 144 -22.20 12.53 -4.99
C HIS A 144 -22.54 11.23 -5.73
N ARG A 145 -21.80 10.91 -6.80
CA ARG A 145 -22.00 9.66 -7.56
C ARG A 145 -21.33 8.48 -6.85
N ARG A 146 -21.92 7.31 -7.04
CA ARG A 146 -21.34 6.03 -6.62
C ARG A 146 -20.37 5.51 -7.68
N PRO A 147 -19.48 4.54 -7.33
CA PRO A 147 -18.49 3.99 -8.27
C PRO A 147 -19.07 3.43 -9.58
N ASP A 148 -20.27 2.87 -9.54
CA ASP A 148 -20.98 2.36 -10.72
C ASP A 148 -21.53 3.46 -11.64
N GLN A 149 -21.43 4.71 -11.24
CA GLN A 149 -21.92 5.90 -11.94
C GLN A 149 -20.78 6.85 -12.39
N LEU A 150 -19.53 6.45 -12.12
CA LEU A 150 -18.31 7.24 -12.43
C LEU A 150 -17.74 6.93 -13.81
#